data_7b8ee02883051bbd6424ccf974f832b8
#
_entry.id   7b8ee02883051bbd6424ccf974f832b8
#
_cell.length_a   1.000
_cell.length_b   1.000
_cell.length_c   1.000
_cell.angle_alpha   90.00
_cell.angle_beta   90.00
_cell.angle_gamma   90.00
#
_symmetry.space_group_name_H-M   'P 1'
#
loop_
_entity.id
_entity.type
_entity.pdbx_description
1 polymer ?
#
loop_
_entity_poly.entity_id
_entity_poly.type
_entity_poly.pdbx_seq_one_letter_code
_entity_poly.pdbx_strand_id
1 'polypeptide(L)'
;MKVKKRSRDVKSRKITYASAGVDIDRADFIKSKIKDLAKKTLISGVIEGVGPFSAVLKSESEILLATCDGVGTKILLGLKYKKEKWLGKDLVAMNVNDILAMHGKPKFFLDYIGVNSLDDVDVLGIVEGIVEACEESGCSLVGGETAQMPGFYRRKSVELVGFCIGFADSNSLPKINNIKKGDLVIAFPSAGIHSNGFSLVRKLISQKEIKIDSDFDGEKLYNLILAPTKIYVKDFFKIVEKFGFPKASAHITGGGIPGNLSRVIPDGLSAFVEKKVLKNISENYSHNIFSLFYKFVEEKELFKVFNMGIGFAMIYDETTAKKITENFSDVFIVGFIDDFKKEKVVIV
;
A
#
# COMPACT_ATOMS: atom_id res chain seq x y z
N MET A 1 5.69 45.23 -41.62
CA MET A 1 6.09 43.85 -41.22
C MET A 1 5.26 43.43 -40.02
N LYS A 2 4.24 42.55 -40.22
CA LYS A 2 3.40 42.04 -39.12
C LYS A 2 4.05 40.78 -38.56
N VAL A 3 4.53 40.83 -37.33
CA VAL A 3 5.06 39.68 -36.59
C VAL A 3 3.89 38.80 -36.16
N LYS A 4 3.68 37.65 -36.81
CA LYS A 4 2.73 36.64 -36.39
C LYS A 4 3.23 36.01 -35.08
N LYS A 5 2.56 36.31 -33.95
CA LYS A 5 2.67 35.52 -32.71
C LYS A 5 2.13 34.12 -33.01
N ARG A 6 3.03 33.13 -33.09
CA ARG A 6 2.66 31.72 -33.05
C ARG A 6 2.25 31.40 -31.58
N SER A 7 0.95 31.27 -31.36
CA SER A 7 0.46 30.61 -30.13
C SER A 7 0.91 29.16 -30.20
N ARG A 8 1.85 28.77 -29.33
CA ARG A 8 2.13 27.37 -29.09
C ARG A 8 0.98 26.85 -28.20
N ASP A 9 0.04 26.15 -28.79
CA ASP A 9 -0.86 25.24 -28.10
C ASP A 9 0.01 24.14 -27.48
N VAL A 10 0.49 24.35 -26.26
CA VAL A 10 1.08 23.30 -25.46
C VAL A 10 -0.10 22.52 -24.87
N LYS A 11 -0.62 21.53 -25.59
CA LYS A 11 -1.41 20.47 -25.00
C LYS A 11 -0.56 19.91 -23.86
N SER A 12 -0.92 20.14 -22.62
CA SER A 12 -0.20 19.62 -21.46
C SER A 12 -0.24 18.09 -21.55
N ARG A 13 0.90 17.50 -21.88
CA ARG A 13 1.04 16.06 -22.01
C ARG A 13 0.86 15.47 -20.60
N LYS A 14 -0.19 14.70 -20.38
CA LYS A 14 -0.47 14.05 -19.11
C LYS A 14 0.75 13.22 -18.67
N ILE A 15 1.06 13.27 -17.39
CA ILE A 15 2.20 12.58 -16.79
C ILE A 15 1.78 11.16 -16.46
N THR A 16 2.65 10.18 -16.76
CA THR A 16 2.47 8.76 -16.41
C THR A 16 3.46 8.32 -15.34
N TYR A 17 3.16 7.23 -14.66
CA TYR A 17 4.04 6.62 -13.67
C TYR A 17 5.35 6.13 -14.32
N ALA A 18 5.28 5.54 -15.51
CA ALA A 18 6.45 5.19 -16.31
C ALA A 18 7.34 6.40 -16.61
N SER A 19 6.73 7.55 -16.98
CA SER A 19 7.49 8.78 -17.21
C SER A 19 8.12 9.36 -15.93
N ALA A 20 7.66 8.94 -14.76
CA ALA A 20 8.25 9.26 -13.45
C ALA A 20 9.33 8.25 -13.00
N GLY A 21 9.70 7.30 -13.86
CA GLY A 21 10.76 6.32 -13.62
C GLY A 21 10.28 5.00 -13.01
N VAL A 22 8.96 4.74 -12.96
CA VAL A 22 8.40 3.47 -12.45
C VAL A 22 7.64 2.78 -13.57
N ASP A 23 8.21 1.72 -14.10
CA ASP A 23 7.64 0.88 -15.15
C ASP A 23 7.01 -0.36 -14.52
N ILE A 24 5.67 -0.32 -14.35
CA ILE A 24 4.90 -1.41 -13.71
C ILE A 24 4.99 -2.67 -14.56
N ASP A 25 4.82 -2.58 -15.88
CA ASP A 25 4.82 -3.74 -16.77
C ASP A 25 6.18 -4.47 -16.72
N ARG A 26 7.26 -3.68 -16.70
CA ARG A 26 8.62 -4.23 -16.55
C ARG A 26 8.83 -4.87 -15.19
N ALA A 27 8.35 -4.24 -14.12
CA ALA A 27 8.41 -4.78 -12.76
C ALA A 27 7.66 -6.12 -12.67
N ASP A 28 6.45 -6.22 -13.23
CA ASP A 28 5.65 -7.43 -13.22
C ASP A 28 6.29 -8.56 -14.06
N PHE A 29 6.89 -8.21 -15.19
CA PHE A 29 7.70 -9.17 -15.96
C PHE A 29 8.87 -9.72 -15.13
N ILE A 30 9.63 -8.86 -14.46
CA ILE A 30 10.76 -9.29 -13.60
C ILE A 30 10.26 -10.16 -12.44
N LYS A 31 9.17 -9.75 -11.77
CA LYS A 31 8.54 -10.54 -10.67
C LYS A 31 8.15 -11.95 -11.16
N SER A 32 7.60 -12.07 -12.37
CA SER A 32 7.25 -13.38 -12.92
C SER A 32 8.48 -14.28 -13.09
N LYS A 33 9.60 -13.73 -13.56
CA LYS A 33 10.87 -14.45 -13.68
C LYS A 33 11.47 -14.82 -12.33
N ILE A 34 11.41 -13.93 -11.36
CA ILE A 34 11.84 -14.20 -9.97
C ILE A 34 11.01 -15.36 -9.40
N LYS A 35 9.69 -15.34 -9.58
CA LYS A 35 8.80 -16.44 -9.15
C LYS A 35 9.23 -17.78 -9.73
N ASP A 36 9.55 -17.83 -11.03
CA ASP A 36 10.00 -19.07 -11.69
C ASP A 36 11.37 -19.55 -11.17
N LEU A 37 12.29 -18.63 -10.92
CA LEU A 37 13.60 -18.96 -10.34
C LEU A 37 13.46 -19.44 -8.89
N ALA A 38 12.64 -18.77 -8.08
CA ALA A 38 12.43 -19.09 -6.67
C ALA A 38 11.83 -20.48 -6.46
N LYS A 39 11.05 -21.00 -7.43
CA LYS A 39 10.52 -22.38 -7.38
C LYS A 39 11.59 -23.45 -7.15
N LYS A 40 12.83 -23.20 -7.60
CA LYS A 40 13.96 -24.14 -7.43
C LYS A 40 14.45 -24.27 -5.99
N THR A 41 14.10 -23.34 -5.12
CA THR A 41 14.53 -23.28 -3.72
C THR A 41 13.44 -23.64 -2.74
N LEU A 42 12.22 -23.96 -3.23
CA LEU A 42 11.10 -24.28 -2.36
C LEU A 42 11.33 -25.60 -1.64
N ILE A 43 11.27 -25.56 -0.33
CA ILE A 43 11.33 -26.74 0.54
C ILE A 43 9.92 -27.27 0.81
N SER A 44 9.84 -28.48 1.36
CA SER A 44 8.58 -29.06 1.84
C SER A 44 7.95 -28.12 2.91
N GLY A 45 6.65 -27.92 2.81
CA GLY A 45 5.90 -27.01 3.72
C GLY A 45 5.67 -25.61 3.18
N VAL A 46 6.38 -25.16 2.13
CA VAL A 46 6.03 -23.87 1.50
C VAL A 46 4.70 -24.03 0.75
N ILE A 47 3.65 -23.36 1.25
CA ILE A 47 2.31 -23.34 0.62
C ILE A 47 2.28 -22.27 -0.46
N GLU A 48 2.75 -21.06 -0.12
CA GLU A 48 2.81 -19.91 -1.03
C GLU A 48 4.19 -19.28 -0.96
N GLY A 49 4.80 -19.08 -2.12
CA GLY A 49 6.08 -18.39 -2.26
C GLY A 49 5.93 -16.96 -2.79
N VAL A 50 6.68 -16.64 -3.85
CA VAL A 50 6.62 -15.31 -4.49
C VAL A 50 5.30 -15.10 -5.23
N GLY A 51 4.53 -14.05 -4.87
CA GLY A 51 3.30 -13.64 -5.56
C GLY A 51 2.21 -13.09 -4.65
N PRO A 52 1.78 -13.80 -3.59
CA PRO A 52 0.88 -13.27 -2.56
C PRO A 52 1.49 -12.09 -1.79
N PHE A 53 0.74 -11.55 -0.82
CA PHE A 53 1.21 -10.47 0.04
C PHE A 53 2.35 -10.91 0.97
N SER A 54 2.34 -12.15 1.44
CA SER A 54 3.46 -12.74 2.18
C SER A 54 3.72 -14.19 1.73
N ALA A 55 4.93 -14.69 1.98
CA ALA A 55 5.21 -16.11 1.89
C ALA A 55 4.46 -16.86 3.00
N VAL A 56 4.06 -18.12 2.72
CA VAL A 56 3.30 -18.97 3.64
C VAL A 56 4.03 -20.29 3.78
N LEU A 57 4.50 -20.60 4.98
CA LEU A 57 5.19 -21.82 5.33
C LEU A 57 4.41 -22.58 6.42
N LYS A 58 4.04 -23.83 6.17
CA LYS A 58 3.48 -24.72 7.18
C LYS A 58 4.61 -25.23 8.07
N SER A 59 4.56 -24.90 9.34
CA SER A 59 5.35 -25.54 10.39
C SER A 59 4.54 -26.68 11.02
N GLU A 60 5.09 -27.39 11.99
CA GLU A 60 4.43 -28.55 12.61
C GLU A 60 3.05 -28.23 13.21
N SER A 61 2.90 -27.07 13.85
CA SER A 61 1.66 -26.65 14.52
C SER A 61 1.04 -25.36 14.03
N GLU A 62 1.77 -24.54 13.28
CA GLU A 62 1.35 -23.18 12.89
C GLU A 62 1.71 -22.88 11.44
N ILE A 63 1.06 -21.85 10.90
CA ILE A 63 1.44 -21.24 9.63
C ILE A 63 2.32 -20.02 9.92
N LEU A 64 3.56 -20.06 9.44
CA LEU A 64 4.47 -18.93 9.44
C LEU A 64 4.25 -18.09 8.19
N LEU A 65 4.14 -16.80 8.37
CA LEU A 65 4.03 -15.79 7.32
C LEU A 65 5.27 -14.92 7.35
N ALA A 66 5.84 -14.60 6.20
CA ALA A 66 7.01 -13.73 6.10
C ALA A 66 6.89 -12.79 4.90
N THR A 67 7.17 -11.52 5.13
CA THR A 67 7.20 -10.47 4.10
C THR A 67 8.40 -9.56 4.27
N CYS A 68 8.72 -8.84 3.19
CA CYS A 68 9.77 -7.84 3.15
C CYS A 68 9.33 -6.70 2.24
N ASP A 69 9.28 -5.49 2.77
CA ASP A 69 8.95 -4.30 2.00
C ASP A 69 9.70 -3.06 2.53
N GLY A 70 9.75 -2.00 1.72
CA GLY A 70 10.37 -0.73 2.05
C GLY A 70 9.39 0.43 1.96
N VAL A 71 9.88 1.64 2.30
CA VAL A 71 9.07 2.88 2.23
C VAL A 71 9.05 3.48 0.82
N GLY A 72 10.04 3.13 0.00
CA GLY A 72 10.17 3.65 -1.35
C GLY A 72 10.55 5.13 -1.40
N THR A 73 10.21 5.82 -2.49
CA THR A 73 10.69 7.19 -2.76
C THR A 73 9.99 8.29 -1.93
N LYS A 74 9.04 7.92 -1.05
CA LYS A 74 8.49 8.79 0.02
C LYS A 74 9.60 9.31 0.92
N ILE A 75 10.61 8.49 1.18
CA ILE A 75 11.78 8.80 2.00
C ILE A 75 12.38 10.17 1.64
N LEU A 76 12.54 10.46 0.35
CA LEU A 76 13.19 11.70 -0.11
C LEU A 76 12.43 12.97 0.27
N LEU A 77 11.10 12.91 0.32
CA LEU A 77 10.27 14.01 0.82
C LEU A 77 10.20 13.99 2.35
N GLY A 78 10.10 12.81 2.96
CA GLY A 78 10.11 12.67 4.42
C GLY A 78 11.33 13.31 5.06
N LEU A 79 12.53 13.01 4.56
CA LEU A 79 13.77 13.63 5.04
C LEU A 79 13.80 15.14 4.79
N LYS A 80 13.33 15.62 3.63
CA LYS A 80 13.27 17.05 3.33
C LYS A 80 12.42 17.82 4.33
N TYR A 81 11.32 17.23 4.80
CA TYR A 81 10.36 17.84 5.72
C TYR A 81 10.53 17.39 7.17
N LYS A 82 11.65 16.74 7.52
CA LYS A 82 11.97 16.26 8.87
C LYS A 82 10.87 15.38 9.45
N LYS A 83 10.46 14.38 8.70
CA LYS A 83 9.42 13.40 9.05
C LYS A 83 10.00 11.99 9.23
N GLU A 84 11.22 11.89 9.73
CA GLU A 84 11.94 10.63 9.92
C GLU A 84 11.12 9.62 10.73
N LYS A 85 10.50 10.07 11.80
CA LYS A 85 9.60 9.25 12.63
C LYS A 85 8.40 8.70 11.84
N TRP A 86 7.85 9.47 10.92
CA TRP A 86 6.76 9.01 10.06
C TRP A 86 7.22 7.96 9.07
N LEU A 87 8.47 8.06 8.57
CA LEU A 87 9.06 7.04 7.70
C LEU A 87 9.24 5.71 8.42
N GLY A 88 9.61 5.74 9.72
CA GLY A 88 9.64 4.54 10.55
C GLY A 88 8.28 3.88 10.70
N LYS A 89 7.22 4.67 10.91
CA LYS A 89 5.84 4.17 10.93
C LYS A 89 5.42 3.55 9.60
N ASP A 90 5.74 4.23 8.49
CA ASP A 90 5.48 3.70 7.15
C ASP A 90 6.13 2.32 6.94
N LEU A 91 7.39 2.18 7.37
CA LEU A 91 8.14 0.94 7.19
C LEU A 91 7.45 -0.25 7.85
N VAL A 92 7.00 -0.08 9.09
CA VAL A 92 6.27 -1.13 9.80
C VAL A 92 4.91 -1.38 9.16
N ALA A 93 4.15 -0.32 8.87
CA ALA A 93 2.80 -0.43 8.31
C ALA A 93 2.77 -1.20 6.98
N MET A 94 3.75 -0.96 6.08
CA MET A 94 3.85 -1.67 4.80
C MET A 94 3.95 -3.17 5.02
N ASN A 95 4.74 -3.61 5.99
CA ASN A 95 4.99 -5.01 6.26
C ASN A 95 3.87 -5.68 7.09
N VAL A 96 3.41 -5.06 8.19
CA VAL A 96 2.39 -5.68 9.05
C VAL A 96 1.03 -5.80 8.35
N ASN A 97 0.69 -4.87 7.46
CA ASN A 97 -0.54 -4.95 6.69
C ASN A 97 -0.47 -6.05 5.61
N ASP A 98 0.71 -6.40 5.11
CA ASP A 98 0.90 -7.53 4.20
C ASP A 98 0.73 -8.88 4.92
N ILE A 99 1.25 -9.00 6.16
CA ILE A 99 0.95 -10.15 7.02
C ILE A 99 -0.56 -10.24 7.28
N LEU A 100 -1.20 -9.10 7.56
CA LEU A 100 -2.64 -9.01 7.79
C LEU A 100 -3.47 -9.43 6.58
N ALA A 101 -3.03 -9.10 5.36
CA ALA A 101 -3.71 -9.50 4.12
C ALA A 101 -3.77 -11.04 3.96
N MET A 102 -2.83 -11.75 4.59
CA MET A 102 -2.83 -13.22 4.69
C MET A 102 -3.51 -13.73 5.99
N HIS A 103 -4.24 -12.85 6.69
CA HIS A 103 -4.98 -13.12 7.94
C HIS A 103 -4.09 -13.50 9.13
N GLY A 104 -2.80 -13.17 9.07
CA GLY A 104 -1.84 -13.43 10.13
C GLY A 104 -1.76 -12.29 11.16
N LYS A 105 -1.28 -12.66 12.35
CA LYS A 105 -0.89 -11.73 13.40
C LYS A 105 0.60 -11.44 13.29
N PRO A 106 1.03 -10.20 13.04
CA PRO A 106 2.44 -9.81 13.12
C PRO A 106 3.02 -10.17 14.49
N LYS A 107 4.26 -10.63 14.55
CA LYS A 107 4.93 -11.02 15.80
C LYS A 107 6.32 -10.44 15.94
N PHE A 108 7.13 -10.52 14.89
CA PHE A 108 8.51 -10.06 14.91
C PHE A 108 8.75 -9.11 13.75
N PHE A 109 9.46 -8.04 14.03
CA PHE A 109 9.90 -7.07 13.05
C PHE A 109 11.42 -6.92 13.12
N LEU A 110 12.06 -6.83 11.97
CA LEU A 110 13.47 -6.48 11.81
C LEU A 110 13.58 -5.37 10.77
N ASP A 111 14.56 -4.49 10.93
CA ASP A 111 14.81 -3.41 9.99
C ASP A 111 16.22 -3.48 9.39
N TYR A 112 16.38 -2.89 8.23
CA TYR A 112 17.66 -2.51 7.66
C TYR A 112 17.62 -1.02 7.36
N ILE A 113 18.55 -0.27 7.95
CA ILE A 113 18.73 1.16 7.78
C ILE A 113 20.09 1.41 7.14
N GLY A 114 20.12 1.73 5.84
CA GLY A 114 21.35 2.02 5.10
C GLY A 114 21.55 3.52 4.91
N VAL A 115 22.66 4.07 5.38
CA VAL A 115 22.97 5.51 5.30
C VAL A 115 24.38 5.77 4.75
N ASN A 116 24.63 6.96 4.19
CA ASN A 116 25.97 7.40 3.87
C ASN A 116 26.77 7.71 5.14
N SER A 117 26.17 8.45 6.08
CA SER A 117 26.72 8.76 7.40
C SER A 117 25.57 8.83 8.39
N LEU A 118 25.81 8.37 9.63
CA LEU A 118 24.84 8.47 10.72
C LEU A 118 24.47 9.91 11.09
N ASP A 119 25.35 10.87 10.80
CA ASP A 119 25.10 12.30 11.01
C ASP A 119 24.22 12.94 9.93
N ASP A 120 23.99 12.24 8.82
CA ASP A 120 23.23 12.79 7.68
C ASP A 120 21.70 12.71 7.87
N VAL A 121 21.23 11.80 8.74
CA VAL A 121 19.79 11.46 8.93
C VAL A 121 19.52 11.21 10.41
N ASP A 122 18.35 11.61 10.89
CA ASP A 122 17.89 11.28 12.25
C ASP A 122 17.44 9.81 12.32
N VAL A 123 18.44 8.92 12.47
CA VAL A 123 18.21 7.47 12.59
C VAL A 123 17.39 7.13 13.82
N LEU A 124 17.62 7.83 14.95
CA LEU A 124 16.85 7.59 16.17
C LEU A 124 15.38 7.95 16.00
N GLY A 125 15.07 9.06 15.32
CA GLY A 125 13.70 9.40 14.99
C GLY A 125 13.02 8.35 14.10
N ILE A 126 13.74 7.74 13.15
CA ILE A 126 13.22 6.61 12.35
C ILE A 126 12.88 5.43 13.27
N VAL A 127 13.82 5.03 14.13
CA VAL A 127 13.64 3.89 15.05
C VAL A 127 12.50 4.14 16.05
N GLU A 128 12.36 5.36 16.58
CA GLU A 128 11.19 5.73 17.40
C GLU A 128 9.87 5.49 16.65
N GLY A 129 9.81 5.87 15.38
CA GLY A 129 8.64 5.59 14.54
C GLY A 129 8.38 4.09 14.33
N ILE A 130 9.43 3.30 14.16
CA ILE A 130 9.35 1.84 14.08
C ILE A 130 8.79 1.27 15.38
N VAL A 131 9.32 1.68 16.53
CA VAL A 131 8.88 1.20 17.86
C VAL A 131 7.39 1.51 18.07
N GLU A 132 6.96 2.76 17.87
CA GLU A 132 5.54 3.13 18.03
C GLU A 132 4.62 2.30 17.13
N ALA A 133 5.01 2.07 15.89
CA ALA A 133 4.20 1.29 14.95
C ALA A 133 4.22 -0.22 15.29
N CYS A 134 5.31 -0.74 15.84
CA CYS A 134 5.38 -2.10 16.37
C CYS A 134 4.44 -2.27 17.59
N GLU A 135 4.43 -1.31 18.52
CA GLU A 135 3.49 -1.30 19.64
C GLU A 135 2.03 -1.22 19.17
N GLU A 136 1.76 -0.36 18.18
CA GLU A 136 0.42 -0.23 17.57
C GLU A 136 -0.05 -1.55 16.95
N SER A 137 0.83 -2.25 16.23
CA SER A 137 0.50 -3.50 15.54
C SER A 137 0.58 -4.74 16.43
N GLY A 138 1.12 -4.62 17.66
CA GLY A 138 1.29 -5.73 18.60
C GLY A 138 2.41 -6.69 18.19
N CYS A 139 3.43 -6.20 17.48
CA CYS A 139 4.64 -6.96 17.17
C CYS A 139 5.87 -6.39 17.91
N SER A 140 6.95 -7.18 17.99
CA SER A 140 8.18 -6.77 18.65
C SER A 140 9.28 -6.46 17.63
N LEU A 141 9.91 -5.30 17.76
CA LEU A 141 11.19 -5.04 17.09
C LEU A 141 12.25 -5.91 17.81
N VAL A 142 12.78 -6.93 17.13
CA VAL A 142 13.68 -7.93 17.74
C VAL A 142 15.11 -7.82 17.26
N GLY A 143 15.39 -6.96 16.29
CA GLY A 143 16.73 -6.74 15.75
C GLY A 143 16.68 -5.97 14.45
N GLY A 144 17.83 -5.81 13.85
CA GLY A 144 17.99 -5.09 12.60
C GLY A 144 19.46 -4.84 12.29
N GLU A 145 19.72 -4.04 11.27
CA GLU A 145 21.05 -3.62 10.86
C GLU A 145 21.05 -2.13 10.52
N THR A 146 21.99 -1.38 11.08
CA THR A 146 22.23 0.02 10.72
C THR A 146 23.58 0.14 10.02
N ALA A 147 23.56 0.16 8.70
CA ALA A 147 24.75 0.13 7.86
C ALA A 147 25.19 1.53 7.44
N GLN A 148 26.36 1.95 7.87
CA GLN A 148 27.02 3.15 7.37
C GLN A 148 27.92 2.79 6.17
N MET A 149 27.52 3.25 4.96
CA MET A 149 28.19 2.93 3.71
C MET A 149 28.54 4.20 2.92
N PRO A 150 29.67 4.87 3.27
CA PRO A 150 30.13 6.09 2.61
C PRO A 150 30.39 5.84 1.12
N GLY A 151 29.86 6.74 0.28
CA GLY A 151 30.03 6.65 -1.17
C GLY A 151 29.05 5.71 -1.88
N PHE A 152 28.37 4.80 -1.18
CA PHE A 152 27.29 3.98 -1.73
C PHE A 152 25.97 4.73 -1.74
N TYR A 153 25.54 5.25 -0.59
CA TYR A 153 24.39 6.13 -0.51
C TYR A 153 24.78 7.59 -0.74
N ARG A 154 23.86 8.38 -1.27
CA ARG A 154 24.03 9.83 -1.36
C ARG A 154 23.95 10.43 0.05
N ARG A 155 24.68 11.54 0.27
CA ARG A 155 24.53 12.31 1.51
C ARG A 155 23.06 12.70 1.73
N LYS A 156 22.63 12.69 2.99
CA LYS A 156 21.24 12.99 3.40
C LYS A 156 20.21 12.12 2.67
N SER A 157 20.55 10.86 2.45
CA SER A 157 19.61 9.84 1.99
C SER A 157 19.71 8.61 2.88
N VAL A 158 18.63 7.84 2.95
CA VAL A 158 18.53 6.59 3.69
C VAL A 158 17.80 5.56 2.84
N GLU A 159 18.17 4.31 2.95
CA GLU A 159 17.39 3.16 2.52
C GLU A 159 16.76 2.52 3.75
N LEU A 160 15.48 2.20 3.67
CA LEU A 160 14.72 1.57 4.74
C LEU A 160 14.06 0.30 4.20
N VAL A 161 14.39 -0.84 4.80
CA VAL A 161 13.80 -2.13 4.48
C VAL A 161 13.31 -2.77 5.76
N GLY A 162 12.07 -3.24 5.77
CA GLY A 162 11.47 -3.97 6.87
C GLY A 162 11.26 -5.44 6.52
N PHE A 163 11.37 -6.29 7.52
CA PHE A 163 11.05 -7.71 7.48
C PHE A 163 10.06 -8.01 8.58
N CYS A 164 8.92 -8.56 8.24
CA CYS A 164 7.91 -8.93 9.24
C CYS A 164 7.64 -10.43 9.18
N ILE A 165 7.62 -11.05 10.36
CA ILE A 165 7.22 -12.43 10.55
C ILE A 165 5.93 -12.42 11.37
N GLY A 166 4.94 -13.17 10.91
CA GLY A 166 3.67 -13.36 11.58
C GLY A 166 3.26 -14.81 11.61
N PHE A 167 2.20 -15.10 12.35
CA PHE A 167 1.63 -16.44 12.44
C PHE A 167 0.12 -16.40 12.18
N ALA A 168 -0.37 -17.47 11.58
CA ALA A 168 -1.78 -17.67 11.30
C ALA A 168 -2.19 -19.10 11.70
N ASP A 169 -3.46 -19.30 12.01
CA ASP A 169 -4.06 -20.63 12.05
C ASP A 169 -4.28 -21.12 10.61
N SER A 170 -4.08 -22.40 10.36
CA SER A 170 -4.29 -22.99 9.02
C SER A 170 -5.70 -22.79 8.48
N ASN A 171 -6.69 -22.70 9.38
CA ASN A 171 -8.09 -22.48 9.01
C ASN A 171 -8.41 -21.00 8.74
N SER A 172 -7.56 -20.08 9.19
CA SER A 172 -7.75 -18.64 9.01
C SER A 172 -7.24 -18.10 7.68
N LEU A 173 -6.35 -18.81 6.99
CA LEU A 173 -5.80 -18.37 5.70
C LEU A 173 -6.89 -17.96 4.70
N PRO A 174 -6.62 -17.00 3.80
CA PRO A 174 -7.57 -16.61 2.75
C PRO A 174 -8.09 -17.80 1.95
N LYS A 175 -9.40 -17.88 1.80
CA LYS A 175 -10.09 -18.95 1.05
C LYS A 175 -10.66 -18.37 -0.25
N ILE A 176 -9.79 -17.97 -1.15
CA ILE A 176 -10.12 -17.28 -2.41
C ILE A 176 -11.16 -18.05 -3.22
N ASN A 177 -11.08 -19.39 -3.23
CA ASN A 177 -12.05 -20.23 -3.93
C ASN A 177 -13.48 -20.19 -3.34
N ASN A 178 -13.67 -19.63 -2.16
CA ASN A 178 -14.98 -19.43 -1.55
C ASN A 178 -15.66 -18.10 -1.96
N ILE A 179 -14.94 -17.25 -2.69
CA ILE A 179 -15.48 -16.01 -3.24
C ILE A 179 -16.45 -16.38 -4.37
N LYS A 180 -17.62 -15.74 -4.36
CA LYS A 180 -18.67 -15.99 -5.32
C LYS A 180 -19.38 -14.70 -5.72
N LYS A 181 -20.12 -14.74 -6.80
CA LYS A 181 -21.03 -13.67 -7.22
C LYS A 181 -21.98 -13.29 -6.08
N GLY A 182 -22.16 -12.00 -5.88
CA GLY A 182 -22.96 -11.41 -4.80
C GLY A 182 -22.19 -11.15 -3.51
N ASP A 183 -20.95 -11.58 -3.38
CA ASP A 183 -20.09 -11.15 -2.27
C ASP A 183 -19.80 -9.66 -2.37
N LEU A 184 -19.56 -8.99 -1.23
CA LEU A 184 -19.27 -7.58 -1.19
C LEU A 184 -17.79 -7.34 -0.87
N VAL A 185 -17.25 -6.29 -1.46
CA VAL A 185 -15.95 -5.73 -1.13
C VAL A 185 -16.18 -4.61 -0.14
N ILE A 186 -15.67 -4.77 1.09
CA ILE A 186 -15.65 -3.71 2.10
C ILE A 186 -14.21 -3.25 2.30
N ALA A 187 -14.02 -2.01 2.74
CA ALA A 187 -12.68 -1.47 2.93
C ALA A 187 -12.56 -0.50 4.09
N PHE A 188 -11.38 -0.45 4.68
CA PHE A 188 -10.95 0.61 5.57
C PHE A 188 -10.43 1.81 4.76
N PRO A 189 -10.68 3.06 5.20
CA PRO A 189 -10.13 4.24 4.58
C PRO A 189 -8.61 4.34 4.77
N SER A 190 -7.95 5.01 3.84
CA SER A 190 -6.55 5.40 3.97
C SER A 190 -6.41 6.78 4.64
N ALA A 191 -5.27 7.01 5.31
CA ALA A 191 -4.92 8.32 5.86
C ALA A 191 -4.44 9.33 4.79
N GLY A 192 -4.36 8.93 3.55
CA GLY A 192 -3.83 9.68 2.41
C GLY A 192 -3.26 8.75 1.36
N ILE A 193 -2.22 9.19 0.66
CA ILE A 193 -1.59 8.40 -0.41
C ILE A 193 -0.72 7.24 0.11
N HIS A 194 -0.52 7.16 1.42
CA HIS A 194 0.34 6.19 2.10
C HIS A 194 1.80 6.25 1.62
N SER A 195 2.40 5.11 1.24
CA SER A 195 3.79 5.05 0.77
C SER A 195 3.92 4.87 -0.74
N ASN A 196 2.84 5.05 -1.52
CA ASN A 196 2.82 4.77 -2.94
C ASN A 196 2.64 6.02 -3.80
N GLY A 197 3.09 5.96 -5.07
CA GLY A 197 2.93 7.06 -6.01
C GLY A 197 3.91 8.23 -5.85
N PHE A 198 4.88 8.16 -4.94
CA PHE A 198 5.79 9.26 -4.63
C PHE A 198 6.73 9.66 -5.77
N SER A 199 7.08 8.77 -6.68
CA SER A 199 7.83 9.13 -7.88
C SER A 199 7.03 10.10 -8.75
N LEU A 200 5.72 9.88 -8.90
CA LEU A 200 4.81 10.77 -9.62
C LEU A 200 4.65 12.11 -8.88
N VAL A 201 4.37 12.08 -7.57
CA VAL A 201 4.25 13.29 -6.72
C VAL A 201 5.50 14.15 -6.84
N ARG A 202 6.69 13.58 -6.67
CA ARG A 202 7.97 14.29 -6.78
C ARG A 202 8.19 14.88 -8.17
N LYS A 203 7.78 14.19 -9.22
CA LYS A 203 7.83 14.73 -10.59
C LYS A 203 6.94 15.94 -10.75
N LEU A 204 5.70 15.90 -10.26
CA LEU A 204 4.78 17.04 -10.28
C LEU A 204 5.33 18.24 -9.48
N ILE A 205 5.95 18.00 -8.33
CA ILE A 205 6.61 19.03 -7.54
C ILE A 205 7.79 19.64 -8.32
N SER A 206 8.64 18.80 -8.94
CA SER A 206 9.80 19.28 -9.70
C SER A 206 9.42 20.13 -10.92
N GLN A 207 8.26 19.86 -11.50
CA GLN A 207 7.68 20.61 -12.61
C GLN A 207 6.90 21.86 -12.15
N LYS A 208 6.85 22.13 -10.84
CA LYS A 208 6.10 23.23 -10.22
C LYS A 208 4.58 23.17 -10.44
N GLU A 209 4.05 22.00 -10.76
CA GLU A 209 2.62 21.76 -10.91
C GLU A 209 1.93 21.68 -9.53
N ILE A 210 2.65 21.15 -8.52
CA ILE A 210 2.20 21.09 -7.12
C ILE A 210 3.14 21.93 -6.26
N LYS A 211 2.56 22.88 -5.52
CA LYS A 211 3.26 23.68 -4.52
C LYS A 211 3.12 23.01 -3.14
N ILE A 212 4.03 22.11 -2.85
CA ILE A 212 3.93 21.23 -1.67
C ILE A 212 3.96 21.98 -0.32
N ASP A 213 4.49 23.21 -0.29
CA ASP A 213 4.53 24.07 0.90
C ASP A 213 3.25 24.93 1.08
N SER A 214 2.28 24.84 0.14
CA SER A 214 1.00 25.56 0.25
C SER A 214 0.08 24.93 1.29
N ASP A 215 -0.92 25.70 1.69
CA ASP A 215 -2.02 25.20 2.49
C ASP A 215 -3.03 24.47 1.60
N PHE A 216 -3.59 23.38 2.10
CA PHE A 216 -4.62 22.59 1.48
C PHE A 216 -5.54 22.02 2.56
N ASP A 217 -6.83 22.28 2.46
CA ASP A 217 -7.83 21.82 3.43
C ASP A 217 -7.48 22.12 4.90
N GLY A 218 -6.95 23.35 5.14
CA GLY A 218 -6.59 23.83 6.47
C GLY A 218 -5.26 23.31 7.04
N GLU A 219 -4.51 22.51 6.29
CA GLU A 219 -3.24 21.92 6.71
C GLU A 219 -2.15 22.19 5.66
N LYS A 220 -0.89 22.08 6.02
CA LYS A 220 0.22 22.10 5.06
C LYS A 220 0.17 20.87 4.17
N LEU A 221 0.19 21.09 2.86
CA LEU A 221 0.06 20.01 1.88
C LEU A 221 1.13 18.90 2.07
N TYR A 222 2.36 19.25 2.49
CA TYR A 222 3.38 18.25 2.77
C TYR A 222 3.00 17.33 3.95
N ASN A 223 2.25 17.79 4.94
CA ASN A 223 1.77 16.95 6.03
C ASN A 223 0.74 15.92 5.51
N LEU A 224 -0.20 16.37 4.69
CA LEU A 224 -1.22 15.49 4.11
C LEU A 224 -0.61 14.45 3.14
N ILE A 225 0.33 14.89 2.29
CA ILE A 225 1.03 13.99 1.36
C ILE A 225 1.90 12.99 2.11
N LEU A 226 2.57 13.42 3.19
CA LEU A 226 3.48 12.58 3.98
C LEU A 226 2.79 11.84 5.12
N ALA A 227 1.48 11.97 5.30
CA ALA A 227 0.75 11.26 6.34
C ALA A 227 1.16 9.77 6.38
N PRO A 228 1.44 9.22 7.58
CA PRO A 228 1.87 7.84 7.70
C PRO A 228 0.84 6.85 7.16
N THR A 229 1.32 5.75 6.63
CA THR A 229 0.50 4.61 6.26
C THR A 229 -0.24 4.08 7.48
N LYS A 230 -1.56 3.95 7.37
CA LYS A 230 -2.41 3.44 8.46
C LYS A 230 -2.13 1.95 8.70
N ILE A 231 -2.06 1.56 9.97
CA ILE A 231 -1.98 0.17 10.43
C ILE A 231 -3.40 -0.34 10.70
N TYR A 232 -3.78 -1.47 10.12
CA TYR A 232 -5.14 -2.01 10.19
C TYR A 232 -5.28 -3.20 11.15
N VAL A 233 -4.19 -3.63 11.78
CA VAL A 233 -4.13 -4.89 12.56
C VAL A 233 -5.20 -4.96 13.64
N LYS A 234 -5.29 -3.94 14.51
CA LYS A 234 -6.25 -3.95 15.62
C LYS A 234 -7.70 -3.93 15.14
N ASP A 235 -8.00 -3.09 14.16
CA ASP A 235 -9.38 -2.92 13.66
C ASP A 235 -9.84 -4.15 12.88
N PHE A 236 -8.96 -4.75 12.10
CA PHE A 236 -9.24 -6.02 11.43
C PHE A 236 -9.59 -7.13 12.42
N PHE A 237 -8.78 -7.33 13.48
CA PHE A 237 -9.04 -8.41 14.44
C PHE A 237 -10.28 -8.16 15.30
N LYS A 238 -10.69 -6.91 15.55
CA LYS A 238 -12.02 -6.61 16.15
C LYS A 238 -13.17 -7.09 15.27
N ILE A 239 -13.04 -6.92 13.94
CA ILE A 239 -14.05 -7.44 13.01
C ILE A 239 -14.05 -8.97 13.01
N VAL A 240 -12.85 -9.58 12.92
CA VAL A 240 -12.70 -11.03 12.90
C VAL A 240 -13.26 -11.69 14.17
N GLU A 241 -13.02 -11.10 15.33
CA GLU A 241 -13.55 -11.60 16.60
C GLU A 241 -15.09 -11.68 16.62
N LYS A 242 -15.76 -10.71 15.98
CA LYS A 242 -17.22 -10.62 15.97
C LYS A 242 -17.89 -11.33 14.79
N PHE A 243 -17.22 -11.34 13.62
CA PHE A 243 -17.83 -11.77 12.35
C PHE A 243 -17.07 -12.90 11.64
N GLY A 244 -15.93 -13.33 12.19
CA GLY A 244 -15.06 -14.32 11.55
C GLY A 244 -14.16 -13.69 10.47
N PHE A 245 -13.26 -14.53 9.92
CA PHE A 245 -12.34 -14.09 8.88
C PHE A 245 -13.06 -13.79 7.56
N PRO A 246 -12.60 -12.76 6.80
CA PRO A 246 -13.04 -12.57 5.42
C PRO A 246 -12.65 -13.76 4.55
N LYS A 247 -13.28 -13.89 3.38
CA LYS A 247 -12.87 -14.88 2.38
C LYS A 247 -11.50 -14.58 1.82
N ALA A 248 -11.17 -13.31 1.67
CA ALA A 248 -9.86 -12.79 1.30
C ALA A 248 -9.70 -11.32 1.70
N SER A 249 -8.45 -10.87 1.76
CA SER A 249 -8.09 -9.47 2.04
C SER A 249 -6.98 -9.00 1.12
N ALA A 250 -6.92 -7.68 0.90
CA ALA A 250 -5.89 -7.04 0.08
C ALA A 250 -5.40 -5.74 0.72
N HIS A 251 -4.10 -5.62 0.92
CA HIS A 251 -3.45 -4.36 1.25
C HIS A 251 -3.26 -3.54 -0.04
N ILE A 252 -3.80 -2.32 -0.07
CA ILE A 252 -3.82 -1.49 -1.29
C ILE A 252 -2.57 -0.61 -1.33
N THR A 253 -1.57 -1.06 -2.06
CA THR A 253 -0.24 -0.45 -2.19
C THR A 253 0.08 -0.08 -3.64
N GLY A 254 1.34 -0.21 -4.08
CA GLY A 254 1.75 0.00 -5.47
C GLY A 254 0.98 -0.89 -6.44
N GLY A 255 0.56 -0.33 -7.56
CA GLY A 255 -0.40 -0.96 -8.47
C GLY A 255 -1.85 -0.54 -8.18
N GLY A 256 -2.10 0.18 -7.07
CA GLY A 256 -3.41 0.71 -6.70
C GLY A 256 -4.46 -0.37 -6.45
N ILE A 257 -5.73 0.00 -6.55
CA ILE A 257 -6.84 -0.94 -6.31
C ILE A 257 -6.83 -2.10 -7.31
N PRO A 258 -6.70 -1.88 -8.63
CA PRO A 258 -6.69 -2.98 -9.60
C PRO A 258 -5.55 -3.97 -9.37
N GLY A 259 -4.34 -3.48 -9.13
CA GLY A 259 -3.15 -4.32 -9.00
C GLY A 259 -3.15 -5.19 -7.73
N ASN A 260 -3.73 -4.71 -6.63
CA ASN A 260 -3.71 -5.43 -5.37
C ASN A 260 -4.97 -6.30 -5.16
N LEU A 261 -6.16 -5.76 -5.42
CA LEU A 261 -7.40 -6.52 -5.26
C LEU A 261 -7.47 -7.69 -6.24
N SER A 262 -6.92 -7.56 -7.47
CA SER A 262 -6.90 -8.64 -8.45
C SER A 262 -6.16 -9.90 -8.00
N ARG A 263 -5.22 -9.77 -7.04
CA ARG A 263 -4.46 -10.91 -6.48
C ARG A 263 -5.35 -11.91 -5.73
N VAL A 264 -6.49 -11.42 -5.24
CA VAL A 264 -7.41 -12.21 -4.42
C VAL A 264 -8.74 -12.50 -5.11
N ILE A 265 -8.92 -12.08 -6.37
CA ILE A 265 -10.10 -12.43 -7.16
C ILE A 265 -9.84 -13.70 -7.95
N PRO A 266 -10.65 -14.77 -7.76
CA PRO A 266 -10.49 -16.01 -8.52
C PRO A 266 -10.81 -15.82 -10.01
N ASP A 267 -10.36 -16.76 -10.83
CA ASP A 267 -10.71 -16.76 -12.25
C ASP A 267 -12.21 -16.96 -12.44
N GLY A 268 -12.77 -16.33 -13.45
CA GLY A 268 -14.20 -16.37 -13.73
C GLY A 268 -15.04 -15.31 -13.00
N LEU A 269 -14.43 -14.51 -12.10
CA LEU A 269 -15.10 -13.42 -11.39
C LEU A 269 -14.38 -12.07 -11.58
N SER A 270 -15.13 -11.00 -11.36
CA SER A 270 -14.62 -9.63 -11.29
C SER A 270 -15.14 -8.92 -10.04
N ALA A 271 -14.28 -8.10 -9.43
CA ALA A 271 -14.69 -7.13 -8.43
C ALA A 271 -15.03 -5.80 -9.12
N PHE A 272 -16.23 -5.29 -8.88
CA PHE A 272 -16.68 -3.99 -9.34
C PHE A 272 -16.56 -2.99 -8.20
N VAL A 273 -15.73 -1.97 -8.36
CA VAL A 273 -15.43 -0.98 -7.32
C VAL A 273 -16.00 0.38 -7.73
N GLU A 274 -16.81 0.97 -6.84
CA GLU A 274 -17.59 2.16 -7.10
C GLU A 274 -16.81 3.45 -6.87
N LYS A 275 -16.52 4.19 -7.94
CA LYS A 275 -15.81 5.49 -7.89
C LYS A 275 -16.46 6.50 -6.96
N LYS A 276 -17.79 6.57 -6.97
CA LYS A 276 -18.54 7.52 -6.15
C LYS A 276 -18.30 7.29 -4.66
N VAL A 277 -18.24 6.03 -4.24
CA VAL A 277 -17.97 5.66 -2.85
C VAL A 277 -16.53 5.99 -2.49
N LEU A 278 -15.56 5.64 -3.35
CA LEU A 278 -14.14 5.99 -3.13
C LEU A 278 -13.93 7.50 -3.00
N LYS A 279 -14.60 8.29 -3.85
CA LYS A 279 -14.53 9.75 -3.76
C LYS A 279 -15.04 10.26 -2.41
N ASN A 280 -16.19 9.78 -1.96
CA ASN A 280 -16.76 10.15 -0.66
C ASN A 280 -15.82 9.76 0.50
N ILE A 281 -15.22 8.58 0.47
CA ILE A 281 -14.23 8.15 1.47
C ILE A 281 -13.01 9.08 1.45
N SER A 282 -12.49 9.40 0.27
CA SER A 282 -11.35 10.31 0.13
C SER A 282 -11.64 11.71 0.69
N GLU A 283 -12.82 12.25 0.44
CA GLU A 283 -13.24 13.55 0.95
C GLU A 283 -13.28 13.59 2.48
N ASN A 284 -13.75 12.52 3.12
CA ASN A 284 -13.95 12.49 4.57
C ASN A 284 -12.75 11.99 5.38
N TYR A 285 -11.85 11.16 4.78
CA TYR A 285 -10.78 10.48 5.52
C TYR A 285 -9.36 10.80 5.01
N SER A 286 -9.24 11.36 3.81
CA SER A 286 -7.94 11.64 3.18
C SER A 286 -7.83 13.09 2.68
N HIS A 287 -8.61 14.02 3.25
CA HIS A 287 -8.62 15.44 2.86
C HIS A 287 -8.78 15.66 1.35
N ASN A 288 -9.48 14.74 0.66
CA ASN A 288 -9.63 14.78 -0.80
C ASN A 288 -8.29 14.96 -1.57
N ILE A 289 -7.19 14.46 -0.99
CA ILE A 289 -5.83 14.68 -1.51
C ILE A 289 -5.67 14.22 -2.97
N PHE A 290 -6.42 13.19 -3.38
CA PHE A 290 -6.36 12.66 -4.74
C PHE A 290 -6.89 13.63 -5.79
N SER A 291 -7.73 14.61 -5.40
CA SER A 291 -8.27 15.64 -6.31
C SER A 291 -7.18 16.49 -6.95
N LEU A 292 -6.04 16.64 -6.26
CA LEU A 292 -4.88 17.38 -6.76
C LEU A 292 -4.29 16.78 -8.05
N PHE A 293 -4.45 15.47 -8.25
CA PHE A 293 -3.76 14.76 -9.30
C PHE A 293 -4.57 14.66 -10.61
N TYR A 294 -5.91 14.76 -10.56
CA TYR A 294 -6.77 14.62 -11.74
C TYR A 294 -6.46 15.61 -12.85
N LYS A 295 -5.95 16.80 -12.51
CA LYS A 295 -5.56 17.81 -13.49
C LYS A 295 -4.36 17.37 -14.31
N PHE A 296 -3.45 16.60 -13.75
CA PHE A 296 -2.13 16.29 -14.32
C PHE A 296 -2.00 14.85 -14.81
N VAL A 297 -2.82 13.96 -14.30
CA VAL A 297 -2.74 12.52 -14.53
C VAL A 297 -4.10 12.02 -15.04
N GLU A 298 -4.09 11.03 -15.90
CA GLU A 298 -5.33 10.41 -16.35
C GLU A 298 -5.98 9.59 -15.25
N GLU A 299 -7.30 9.58 -15.15
CA GLU A 299 -8.04 8.88 -14.09
C GLU A 299 -7.64 7.41 -14.01
N LYS A 300 -7.57 6.72 -15.14
CA LYS A 300 -7.17 5.30 -15.18
C LYS A 300 -5.78 5.06 -14.59
N GLU A 301 -4.86 6.00 -14.78
CA GLU A 301 -3.51 5.93 -14.22
C GLU A 301 -3.52 6.19 -12.71
N LEU A 302 -4.37 7.11 -12.22
CA LEU A 302 -4.51 7.37 -10.78
C LEU A 302 -4.90 6.11 -10.02
N PHE A 303 -5.84 5.33 -10.53
CA PHE A 303 -6.26 4.06 -9.93
C PHE A 303 -5.16 2.99 -9.92
N LYS A 304 -4.18 3.06 -10.83
CA LYS A 304 -3.01 2.17 -10.86
C LYS A 304 -1.88 2.61 -9.94
N VAL A 305 -1.83 3.90 -9.60
CA VAL A 305 -0.73 4.49 -8.83
C VAL A 305 -1.09 4.62 -7.36
N PHE A 306 -2.32 5.07 -7.06
CA PHE A 306 -2.76 5.42 -5.73
C PHE A 306 -3.85 4.48 -5.20
N ASN A 307 -4.00 4.49 -3.88
CA ASN A 307 -5.03 3.75 -3.16
C ASN A 307 -6.45 4.37 -3.27
N MET A 308 -6.55 5.58 -3.81
CA MET A 308 -7.79 6.32 -4.05
C MET A 308 -8.74 6.42 -2.85
N GLY A 309 -8.20 6.44 -1.63
CA GLY A 309 -8.94 6.64 -0.38
C GLY A 309 -9.16 5.36 0.44
N ILE A 310 -8.80 4.18 -0.05
CA ILE A 310 -8.90 2.92 0.70
C ILE A 310 -7.52 2.27 0.84
N GLY A 311 -7.18 1.83 2.03
CA GLY A 311 -5.85 1.23 2.26
C GLY A 311 -5.88 -0.28 2.47
N PHE A 312 -7.02 -0.84 2.89
CA PHE A 312 -7.17 -2.27 3.11
C PHE A 312 -8.58 -2.73 2.75
N ALA A 313 -8.69 -3.74 1.90
CA ALA A 313 -9.96 -4.29 1.42
C ALA A 313 -10.18 -5.72 1.92
N MET A 314 -11.42 -6.09 2.16
CA MET A 314 -11.86 -7.40 2.63
C MET A 314 -13.08 -7.86 1.84
N ILE A 315 -13.20 -9.17 1.60
CA ILE A 315 -14.33 -9.76 0.87
C ILE A 315 -15.12 -10.66 1.81
N TYR A 316 -16.41 -10.34 1.98
CA TYR A 316 -17.36 -11.11 2.77
C TYR A 316 -18.62 -11.43 1.95
N ASP A 317 -19.41 -12.38 2.42
CA ASP A 317 -20.78 -12.52 1.93
C ASP A 317 -21.60 -11.25 2.23
N GLU A 318 -22.66 -11.01 1.44
CA GLU A 318 -23.46 -9.80 1.49
C GLU A 318 -24.03 -9.52 2.89
N THR A 319 -24.54 -10.55 3.56
CA THR A 319 -25.18 -10.43 4.87
C THR A 319 -24.15 -10.01 5.93
N THR A 320 -22.99 -10.66 5.95
CA THR A 320 -21.92 -10.37 6.90
C THR A 320 -21.33 -8.99 6.63
N ALA A 321 -21.08 -8.63 5.38
CA ALA A 321 -20.54 -7.31 5.01
C ALA A 321 -21.44 -6.16 5.46
N LYS A 322 -22.76 -6.26 5.25
CA LYS A 322 -23.74 -5.26 5.72
C LYS A 322 -23.72 -5.13 7.24
N LYS A 323 -23.73 -6.24 7.98
CA LYS A 323 -23.63 -6.20 9.44
C LYS A 323 -22.32 -5.56 9.92
N ILE A 324 -21.19 -5.79 9.25
CA ILE A 324 -19.92 -5.16 9.61
C ILE A 324 -20.04 -3.64 9.46
N THR A 325 -20.54 -3.14 8.33
CA THR A 325 -20.64 -1.69 8.08
C THR A 325 -21.69 -0.98 8.96
N GLU A 326 -22.67 -1.70 9.49
CA GLU A 326 -23.61 -1.21 10.51
C GLU A 326 -22.95 -1.07 11.89
N ASN A 327 -21.92 -1.88 12.19
CA ASN A 327 -21.27 -1.95 13.50
C ASN A 327 -19.94 -1.18 13.57
N PHE A 328 -19.33 -0.86 12.42
CA PHE A 328 -18.04 -0.20 12.32
C PHE A 328 -18.16 0.99 11.36
N SER A 329 -18.16 2.20 11.91
CA SER A 329 -18.40 3.46 11.18
C SER A 329 -17.28 3.83 10.20
N ASP A 330 -16.11 3.22 10.35
CA ASP A 330 -14.92 3.43 9.50
C ASP A 330 -14.68 2.26 8.53
N VAL A 331 -15.72 1.47 8.22
CA VAL A 331 -15.71 0.42 7.20
C VAL A 331 -16.81 0.67 6.19
N PHE A 332 -16.49 0.63 4.92
CA PHE A 332 -17.41 0.99 3.83
C PHE A 332 -17.54 -0.14 2.83
N ILE A 333 -18.77 -0.37 2.35
CA ILE A 333 -18.99 -1.18 1.13
C ILE A 333 -18.48 -0.34 -0.05
N VAL A 334 -17.44 -0.81 -0.72
CA VAL A 334 -16.82 -0.12 -1.84
C VAL A 334 -17.08 -0.79 -3.19
N GLY A 335 -17.69 -1.97 -3.17
CA GLY A 335 -17.97 -2.71 -4.39
C GLY A 335 -18.57 -4.09 -4.13
N PHE A 336 -18.69 -4.86 -5.18
CA PHE A 336 -19.28 -6.20 -5.19
C PHE A 336 -18.57 -7.13 -6.17
N ILE A 337 -18.77 -8.43 -6.01
CA ILE A 337 -18.27 -9.48 -6.90
C ILE A 337 -19.37 -9.93 -7.86
N ASP A 338 -19.05 -10.00 -9.14
CA ASP A 338 -19.95 -10.49 -10.19
C ASP A 338 -19.17 -11.32 -11.22
N ASP A 339 -19.87 -11.85 -12.21
CA ASP A 339 -19.30 -12.63 -13.30
C ASP A 339 -18.19 -11.84 -14.03
N PHE A 340 -17.17 -12.58 -14.49
CA PHE A 340 -16.00 -11.98 -15.13
C PHE A 340 -16.39 -11.09 -16.32
N LYS A 341 -15.79 -9.91 -16.37
CA LYS A 341 -15.82 -9.01 -17.51
C LYS A 341 -14.47 -9.05 -18.24
N LYS A 342 -13.87 -7.94 -18.50
CA LYS A 342 -12.55 -7.89 -19.20
C LYS A 342 -11.35 -7.99 -18.26
N GLU A 343 -11.55 -7.60 -17.02
CA GLU A 343 -10.50 -7.45 -16.01
C GLU A 343 -11.01 -8.00 -14.67
N LYS A 344 -10.11 -8.51 -13.81
CA LYS A 344 -10.46 -9.00 -12.47
C LYS A 344 -10.97 -7.89 -11.55
N VAL A 345 -10.63 -6.62 -11.84
CA VAL A 345 -11.10 -5.46 -11.09
C VAL A 345 -11.57 -4.39 -12.06
N VAL A 346 -12.81 -4.00 -11.95
CA VAL A 346 -13.48 -3.00 -12.79
C VAL A 346 -13.86 -1.80 -11.94
N ILE A 347 -13.39 -0.62 -12.28
CA ILE A 347 -13.76 0.63 -11.61
C ILE A 347 -15.00 1.20 -12.33
N VAL A 348 -16.13 1.34 -11.62
CA VAL A 348 -17.43 1.76 -12.14
C VAL A 348 -17.92 3.08 -11.56
#